data_42c53293272482a1d504ca3935587221
#
_entry.id   42c53293272482a1d504ca3935587221
#
_cell.length_a   1.000
_cell.length_b   1.000
_cell.length_c   1.000
_cell.angle_alpha   90.00
_cell.angle_beta   90.00
_cell.angle_gamma   90.00
#
_symmetry.space_group_name_H-M   'P 1'
#
loop_
_entity.id
_entity.type
_entity.pdbx_description
1 polymer ?
#
loop_
_entity_poly.entity_id
_entity_poly.type
_entity_poly.pdbx_seq_one_letter_code
_entity_poly.pdbx_strand_id
1 'polypeptide(L)'
;MDLKEVITTIPDFPVKGVMYKDVTSILQNPKAFRYSVERLTQYCMSQDITDIVAPDARGFLWGAPVALGLGVPLHMVRKPGKLPPPRRSQSYDYEYASGVLQIKADASLNSESNVCIIDDVSATGGTALAITDLLRTFDVT
;
A
#
# COMPACT_ATOMS: atom_id res chain seq x y z
N MET A 1 -2.75 -20.06 10.01
CA MET A 1 -1.44 -19.52 10.46
C MET A 1 -1.70 -18.21 11.18
N ASP A 2 -1.13 -18.01 12.34
CA ASP A 2 -1.13 -16.69 12.99
C ASP A 2 0.13 -15.92 12.58
N LEU A 3 -0.03 -14.85 11.80
CA LEU A 3 1.09 -14.02 11.35
C LEU A 3 1.73 -13.24 12.50
N LYS A 4 1.04 -13.04 13.62
CA LYS A 4 1.60 -12.34 14.78
C LYS A 4 2.78 -13.09 15.41
N GLU A 5 2.79 -14.43 15.28
CA GLU A 5 3.89 -15.27 15.75
C GLU A 5 5.13 -15.19 14.85
N VAL A 6 4.95 -14.70 13.59
CA VAL A 6 6.04 -14.55 12.63
C VAL A 6 6.64 -13.14 12.68
N ILE A 7 5.82 -12.12 12.99
CA ILE A 7 6.26 -10.73 13.03
C ILE A 7 7.19 -10.50 14.22
N THR A 8 8.41 -10.06 13.93
CA THR A 8 9.38 -9.68 14.96
C THR A 8 9.04 -8.31 15.54
N THR A 9 9.09 -8.19 16.86
CA THR A 9 8.94 -6.90 17.53
C THR A 9 10.31 -6.42 17.99
N ILE A 10 10.72 -5.23 17.53
CA ILE A 10 12.00 -4.60 17.86
C ILE A 10 11.70 -3.41 18.77
N PRO A 11 12.11 -3.45 20.06
CA PRO A 11 11.92 -2.33 20.95
C PRO A 11 12.86 -1.17 20.62
N ASP A 12 12.44 0.04 20.93
CA ASP A 12 13.24 1.27 20.82
C ASP A 12 13.78 1.54 19.41
N PHE A 13 13.00 1.22 18.36
CA PHE A 13 13.38 1.49 16.97
C PHE A 13 12.25 2.26 16.23
N PRO A 14 12.56 3.29 15.42
CA PRO A 14 13.86 3.92 15.19
C PRO A 14 14.32 4.83 16.33
N VAL A 15 13.46 5.07 17.32
CA VAL A 15 13.73 5.89 18.49
C VAL A 15 13.22 5.21 19.76
N LYS A 16 13.79 5.59 20.90
CA LYS A 16 13.41 5.05 22.22
C LYS A 16 11.90 5.21 22.47
N GLY A 17 11.27 4.15 22.97
CA GLY A 17 9.84 4.08 23.26
C GLY A 17 8.96 3.55 22.13
N VAL A 18 9.50 3.36 20.92
CA VAL A 18 8.78 2.79 19.79
C VAL A 18 8.94 1.27 19.76
N MET A 19 7.83 0.54 19.71
CA MET A 19 7.80 -0.91 19.53
C MET A 19 7.59 -1.19 18.02
N TYR A 20 8.68 -1.29 17.28
CA TYR A 20 8.65 -1.49 15.83
C TYR A 20 8.22 -2.92 15.48
N LYS A 21 7.23 -3.04 14.59
CA LYS A 21 6.79 -4.33 14.04
C LYS A 21 7.50 -4.57 12.71
N ASP A 22 8.48 -5.47 12.74
CA ASP A 22 9.26 -5.80 11.55
C ASP A 22 8.56 -6.89 10.74
N VAL A 23 7.93 -6.48 9.64
CA VAL A 23 7.26 -7.39 8.70
C VAL A 23 8.23 -8.10 7.74
N THR A 24 9.52 -7.74 7.78
CA THR A 24 10.55 -8.40 6.96
C THR A 24 10.63 -9.90 7.25
N SER A 25 10.34 -10.28 8.51
CA SER A 25 10.25 -11.68 8.92
C SER A 25 9.18 -12.48 8.17
N ILE A 26 8.08 -11.83 7.74
CA ILE A 26 7.06 -12.46 6.88
C ILE A 26 7.67 -12.75 5.50
N LEU A 27 8.40 -11.79 4.91
CA LEU A 27 9.02 -11.93 3.59
C LEU A 27 10.08 -13.03 3.57
N GLN A 28 10.81 -13.22 4.67
CA GLN A 28 11.83 -14.25 4.84
C GLN A 28 11.24 -15.64 5.08
N ASN A 29 9.94 -15.74 5.35
CA ASN A 29 9.23 -16.99 5.54
C ASN A 29 8.27 -17.25 4.36
N PRO A 30 8.63 -18.12 3.39
CA PRO A 30 7.83 -18.33 2.18
C PRO A 30 6.37 -18.78 2.46
N LYS A 31 6.14 -19.52 3.54
CA LYS A 31 4.79 -19.96 3.93
C LYS A 31 3.97 -18.80 4.47
N ALA A 32 4.56 -17.97 5.33
CA ALA A 32 3.91 -16.80 5.90
C ALA A 32 3.63 -15.74 4.83
N PHE A 33 4.59 -15.49 3.94
CA PHE A 33 4.40 -14.55 2.84
C PHE A 33 3.28 -15.01 1.89
N ARG A 34 3.32 -16.27 1.44
CA ARG A 34 2.25 -16.84 0.64
C ARG A 34 0.88 -16.70 1.34
N TYR A 35 0.79 -17.08 2.58
CA TYR A 35 -0.44 -16.99 3.36
C TYR A 35 -0.97 -15.55 3.42
N SER A 36 -0.09 -14.56 3.68
CA SER A 36 -0.49 -13.14 3.73
C SER A 36 -1.04 -12.65 2.38
N VAL A 37 -0.37 -12.99 1.28
CA VAL A 37 -0.82 -12.64 -0.08
C VAL A 37 -2.16 -13.31 -0.41
N GLU A 38 -2.32 -14.60 -0.12
CA GLU A 38 -3.57 -15.32 -0.35
C GLU A 38 -4.74 -14.71 0.43
N ARG A 39 -4.52 -14.32 1.69
CA ARG A 39 -5.56 -13.68 2.52
C ARG A 39 -5.98 -12.31 1.96
N LEU A 40 -5.03 -11.48 1.54
CA LEU A 40 -5.31 -10.19 0.91
C LEU A 40 -6.04 -10.39 -0.43
N THR A 41 -5.58 -11.33 -1.26
CA THR A 41 -6.23 -11.65 -2.55
C THR A 41 -7.68 -12.08 -2.34
N GLN A 42 -7.94 -13.00 -1.40
CA GLN A 42 -9.30 -13.45 -1.08
C GLN A 42 -10.19 -12.31 -0.61
N TYR A 43 -9.67 -11.43 0.23
CA TYR A 43 -10.39 -10.24 0.69
C TYR A 43 -10.76 -9.35 -0.51
N CYS A 44 -9.80 -9.00 -1.36
CA CYS A 44 -10.05 -8.17 -2.53
C CYS A 44 -11.06 -8.81 -3.49
N MET A 45 -11.00 -10.13 -3.71
CA MET A 45 -12.00 -10.84 -4.50
C MET A 45 -13.41 -10.70 -3.91
N SER A 46 -13.54 -10.81 -2.59
CA SER A 46 -14.85 -10.69 -1.91
C SER A 46 -15.43 -9.27 -1.93
N GLN A 47 -14.64 -8.28 -2.29
CA GLN A 47 -15.03 -6.88 -2.39
C GLN A 47 -15.11 -6.39 -3.86
N ASP A 48 -15.03 -7.30 -4.84
CA ASP A 48 -15.06 -6.98 -6.27
C ASP A 48 -14.03 -5.89 -6.67
N ILE A 49 -12.83 -5.93 -6.08
CA ILE A 49 -11.76 -4.96 -6.34
C ILE A 49 -11.32 -5.06 -7.80
N THR A 50 -11.26 -3.91 -8.47
CA THR A 50 -10.86 -3.79 -9.89
C THR A 50 -9.45 -3.27 -10.07
N ASP A 51 -8.89 -2.63 -9.05
CA ASP A 51 -7.59 -1.96 -9.12
C ASP A 51 -6.86 -2.04 -7.78
N ILE A 52 -5.57 -2.32 -7.82
CA ILE A 52 -4.70 -2.26 -6.64
C ILE A 52 -3.85 -1.00 -6.72
N VAL A 53 -3.77 -0.29 -5.60
CA VAL A 53 -2.87 0.84 -5.40
C VAL A 53 -1.91 0.50 -4.26
N ALA A 54 -0.62 0.71 -4.47
CA ALA A 54 0.37 0.44 -3.44
C ALA A 54 1.40 1.59 -3.34
N PRO A 55 1.74 2.03 -2.11
CA PRO A 55 2.74 3.07 -1.91
C PRO A 55 4.17 2.53 -1.94
N ASP A 56 5.09 3.40 -2.32
CA ASP A 56 6.53 3.24 -2.24
C ASP A 56 6.99 3.12 -0.76
N ALA A 57 7.74 2.11 -0.37
CA ALA A 57 8.33 1.06 -1.20
C ALA A 57 7.80 -0.32 -0.83
N ARG A 58 7.54 -0.60 0.48
CA ARG A 58 7.20 -1.94 0.98
C ARG A 58 5.79 -2.38 0.59
N GLY A 59 4.86 -1.44 0.39
CA GLY A 59 3.53 -1.74 -0.15
C GLY A 59 3.58 -2.51 -1.47
N PHE A 60 4.58 -2.26 -2.31
CA PHE A 60 4.76 -2.99 -3.58
C PHE A 60 4.95 -4.48 -3.41
N LEU A 61 5.57 -4.91 -2.31
CA LEU A 61 5.89 -6.32 -2.06
C LEU A 61 4.63 -7.17 -1.88
N TRP A 62 3.56 -6.59 -1.37
CA TRP A 62 2.25 -7.23 -1.26
C TRP A 62 1.31 -6.83 -2.40
N GLY A 63 1.34 -5.57 -2.81
CA GLY A 63 0.49 -5.06 -3.89
C GLY A 63 0.71 -5.80 -5.21
N ALA A 64 1.96 -6.05 -5.59
CA ALA A 64 2.27 -6.73 -6.84
C ALA A 64 1.76 -8.19 -6.91
N PRO A 65 2.04 -9.07 -5.95
CA PRO A 65 1.51 -10.43 -6.02
C PRO A 65 -0.01 -10.51 -5.86
N VAL A 66 -0.64 -9.58 -5.11
CA VAL A 66 -2.10 -9.52 -5.00
C VAL A 66 -2.72 -9.08 -6.33
N ALA A 67 -2.23 -8.03 -6.96
CA ALA A 67 -2.72 -7.58 -8.27
C ALA A 67 -2.57 -8.68 -9.33
N LEU A 68 -1.42 -9.36 -9.34
CA LEU A 68 -1.18 -10.50 -10.24
C LEU A 68 -2.18 -11.64 -9.98
N GLY A 69 -2.41 -11.98 -8.71
CA GLY A 69 -3.35 -13.04 -8.32
C GLY A 69 -4.80 -12.74 -8.67
N LEU A 70 -5.19 -11.46 -8.67
CA LEU A 70 -6.52 -10.98 -9.07
C LEU A 70 -6.66 -10.80 -10.59
N GLY A 71 -5.55 -10.63 -11.31
CA GLY A 71 -5.56 -10.26 -12.72
C GLY A 71 -6.01 -8.81 -12.97
N VAL A 72 -5.70 -7.89 -12.04
CA VAL A 72 -6.07 -6.48 -12.10
C VAL A 72 -4.85 -5.57 -12.16
N PRO A 73 -4.99 -4.31 -12.62
CA PRO A 73 -3.89 -3.33 -12.63
C PRO A 73 -3.31 -3.07 -11.23
N LEU A 74 -2.00 -2.81 -11.21
CA LEU A 74 -1.30 -2.25 -10.06
C LEU A 74 -0.88 -0.81 -10.37
N HIS A 75 -1.33 0.13 -9.56
CA HIS A 75 -0.94 1.54 -9.65
C HIS A 75 0.03 1.87 -8.52
N MET A 76 1.24 2.30 -8.89
CA MET A 76 2.26 2.68 -7.93
C MET A 76 2.07 4.14 -7.48
N VAL A 77 1.99 4.35 -6.18
CA VAL A 77 2.07 5.69 -5.57
C VAL A 77 3.49 5.89 -5.05
N ARG A 78 4.15 6.94 -5.51
CA ARG A 78 5.56 7.16 -5.23
C ARG A 78 5.84 8.58 -4.72
N LYS A 79 7.00 8.74 -4.09
CA LYS A 79 7.53 10.06 -3.72
C LYS A 79 8.00 10.82 -4.96
N PRO A 80 8.09 12.17 -4.90
CA PRO A 80 8.56 13.01 -6.00
C PRO A 80 9.89 12.54 -6.61
N GLY A 81 10.01 12.67 -7.91
CA GLY A 81 11.22 12.28 -8.65
C GLY A 81 11.33 10.79 -8.99
N LYS A 82 10.35 9.96 -8.60
CA LYS A 82 10.36 8.51 -8.86
C LYS A 82 9.51 8.09 -10.05
N LEU A 83 8.57 8.92 -10.49
CA LEU A 83 7.70 8.64 -11.63
C LEU A 83 8.02 9.57 -12.81
N PRO A 84 8.07 9.04 -14.05
CA PRO A 84 8.12 9.90 -15.24
C PRO A 84 6.80 10.64 -15.42
N PRO A 85 6.78 11.80 -16.12
CA PRO A 85 5.55 12.48 -16.48
C PRO A 85 4.75 11.67 -17.52
N PRO A 86 3.43 11.91 -17.70
CA PRO A 86 2.60 12.79 -16.87
C PRO A 86 2.27 12.16 -15.52
N ARG A 87 2.11 13.01 -14.49
CA ARG A 87 1.80 12.57 -13.12
C ARG A 87 0.85 13.53 -12.43
N ARG A 88 0.05 13.00 -11.50
CA ARG A 88 -0.74 13.77 -10.53
C ARG A 88 -0.03 13.74 -9.18
N SER A 89 -0.11 14.82 -8.44
CA SER A 89 0.54 14.98 -7.15
C SER A 89 -0.44 15.45 -6.10
N GLN A 90 -0.30 14.92 -4.88
CA GLN A 90 -1.05 15.33 -3.71
C GLN A 90 -0.09 15.63 -2.58
N SER A 91 -0.13 16.86 -2.09
CA SER A 91 0.55 17.23 -0.85
C SER A 91 -0.29 16.80 0.34
N TYR A 92 0.37 16.36 1.40
CA TYR A 92 -0.27 16.04 2.67
C TYR A 92 0.57 16.57 3.83
N ASP A 93 -0.13 17.00 4.87
CA ASP A 93 0.48 17.46 6.11
C ASP A 93 -0.39 16.95 7.27
N TYR A 94 0.10 15.91 7.93
CA TYR A 94 -0.56 15.30 9.07
C TYR A 94 0.37 15.42 10.29
N GLU A 95 -0.18 15.31 11.49
CA GLU A 95 0.47 15.58 12.77
C GLU A 95 1.89 14.97 12.91
N TYR A 96 2.16 13.85 12.23
CA TYR A 96 3.45 13.14 12.31
C TYR A 96 4.11 12.88 10.95
N ALA A 97 3.54 13.39 9.85
CA ALA A 97 4.10 13.18 8.50
C ALA A 97 3.62 14.25 7.54
N SER A 98 4.56 14.86 6.82
CA SER A 98 4.28 15.73 5.69
C SER A 98 5.01 15.25 4.45
N GLY A 99 4.50 15.56 3.28
CA GLY A 99 5.16 15.18 2.04
C GLY A 99 4.27 15.37 0.81
N VAL A 100 4.76 14.79 -0.29
CA VAL A 100 4.04 14.73 -1.56
C VAL A 100 4.02 13.30 -2.05
N LEU A 101 2.86 12.84 -2.49
CA LEU A 101 2.69 11.58 -3.19
C LEU A 101 2.32 11.83 -4.64
N GLN A 102 2.80 10.96 -5.52
CA GLN A 102 2.56 11.04 -6.96
C GLN A 102 2.08 9.71 -7.51
N ILE A 103 1.20 9.79 -8.50
CA ILE A 103 0.72 8.67 -9.30
C ILE A 103 0.79 9.06 -10.78
N LYS A 104 0.90 8.10 -11.69
CA LYS A 104 0.82 8.34 -13.13
C LYS A 104 -0.52 8.98 -13.49
N ALA A 105 -0.49 10.10 -14.22
CA ALA A 105 -1.72 10.80 -14.64
C ALA A 105 -2.51 10.04 -15.70
N ASP A 106 -1.85 9.15 -16.44
CA ASP A 106 -2.42 8.25 -17.44
C ASP A 106 -2.78 6.85 -16.87
N ALA A 107 -2.88 6.73 -15.55
CA ALA A 107 -3.42 5.54 -14.91
C ALA A 107 -4.87 5.28 -15.38
N SER A 108 -5.23 4.01 -15.55
CA SER A 108 -6.56 3.58 -16.01
C SER A 108 -7.67 3.72 -14.96
N LEU A 109 -7.46 4.55 -13.95
CA LEU A 109 -8.41 4.82 -12.87
C LEU A 109 -9.53 5.76 -13.33
N ASN A 110 -10.75 5.50 -12.89
CA ASN A 110 -11.94 6.28 -13.19
C ASN A 110 -13.05 6.05 -12.14
N SER A 111 -14.23 6.63 -12.35
CA SER A 111 -15.36 6.52 -11.41
C SER A 111 -15.95 5.10 -11.26
N GLU A 112 -15.60 4.18 -12.14
CA GLU A 112 -16.02 2.77 -12.05
C GLU A 112 -14.98 1.90 -11.31
N SER A 113 -13.80 2.46 -11.04
CA SER A 113 -12.73 1.75 -10.31
C SER A 113 -13.10 1.53 -8.86
N ASN A 114 -13.06 0.27 -8.43
CA ASN A 114 -13.16 -0.14 -7.05
C ASN A 114 -11.76 -0.50 -6.54
N VAL A 115 -11.16 0.43 -5.79
CA VAL A 115 -9.73 0.42 -5.49
C VAL A 115 -9.44 -0.13 -4.09
N CYS A 116 -8.47 -1.03 -4.00
CA CYS A 116 -7.88 -1.41 -2.72
C CYS A 116 -6.47 -0.85 -2.59
N ILE A 117 -6.23 -0.10 -1.51
CA ILE A 117 -4.89 0.35 -1.12
C ILE A 117 -4.23 -0.75 -0.31
N ILE A 118 -3.06 -1.22 -0.76
CA ILE A 118 -2.28 -2.25 -0.05
C ILE A 118 -0.95 -1.67 0.40
N ASP A 119 -0.73 -1.72 1.71
CA ASP A 119 0.54 -1.36 2.34
C ASP A 119 0.95 -2.42 3.37
N ASP A 120 2.20 -2.42 3.80
CA ASP A 120 2.74 -3.38 4.78
C ASP A 120 2.35 -3.04 6.22
N VAL A 121 2.29 -1.75 6.55
CA VAL A 121 1.98 -1.23 7.89
C VAL A 121 1.13 0.02 7.80
N SER A 122 0.06 0.08 8.56
CA SER A 122 -0.70 1.30 8.80
C SER A 122 -0.49 1.74 10.25
N ALA A 123 0.26 2.83 10.45
CA ALA A 123 0.47 3.41 11.79
C ALA A 123 -0.68 4.36 12.15
N THR A 124 -0.67 5.59 11.58
CA THR A 124 -1.67 6.63 11.84
C THR A 124 -2.75 6.72 10.76
N GLY A 125 -2.59 6.00 9.65
CA GLY A 125 -3.48 6.09 8.48
C GLY A 125 -3.19 7.29 7.56
N GLY A 126 -2.22 8.14 7.87
CA GLY A 126 -1.91 9.34 7.10
C GLY A 126 -1.57 9.06 5.64
N THR A 127 -0.77 8.04 5.38
CA THR A 127 -0.43 7.61 4.01
C THR A 127 -1.68 7.17 3.24
N ALA A 128 -2.55 6.38 3.86
CA ALA A 128 -3.78 5.91 3.23
C ALA A 128 -4.73 7.05 2.90
N LEU A 129 -4.87 8.03 3.81
CA LEU A 129 -5.67 9.24 3.57
C LEU A 129 -5.12 10.06 2.40
N ALA A 130 -3.80 10.29 2.36
CA ALA A 130 -3.15 11.02 1.26
C ALA A 130 -3.34 10.31 -0.09
N ILE A 131 -3.27 8.98 -0.12
CA ILE A 131 -3.56 8.19 -1.32
C ILE A 131 -5.04 8.34 -1.71
N THR A 132 -5.95 8.29 -0.76
CA THR A 132 -7.39 8.48 -1.02
C THR A 132 -7.66 9.83 -1.66
N ASP A 133 -7.06 10.91 -1.15
CA ASP A 133 -7.20 12.25 -1.74
C ASP A 133 -6.61 12.30 -3.16
N LEU A 134 -5.50 11.62 -3.39
CA LEU A 134 -4.91 11.51 -4.73
C LEU A 134 -5.82 10.76 -5.70
N LEU A 135 -6.44 9.66 -5.25
CA LEU A 135 -7.37 8.86 -6.05
C LEU A 135 -8.65 9.61 -6.42
N ARG A 136 -9.14 10.48 -5.56
CA ARG A 136 -10.29 11.36 -5.87
C ARG A 136 -10.06 12.23 -7.08
N THR A 137 -8.81 12.55 -7.43
CA THR A 137 -8.49 13.29 -8.66
C THR A 137 -8.81 12.52 -9.94
N PHE A 138 -9.11 11.21 -9.85
CA PHE A 138 -9.55 10.34 -10.94
C PHE A 138 -11.04 10.01 -10.87
N ASP A 139 -11.81 10.74 -10.05
CA ASP A 139 -13.24 10.49 -9.78
C ASP A 139 -13.52 9.12 -9.12
N VAL A 140 -12.50 8.49 -8.52
CA VAL A 140 -12.67 7.30 -7.67
C VAL A 140 -13.39 7.71 -6.39
N THR A 141 -14.47 7.01 -6.04
CA THR A 141 -15.34 7.32 -4.89
C THR A 141 -15.03 6.45 -3.67
#